data_58cd66291a84dcd16ab126db2d4f2fc2
#
_entry.id   58cd66291a84dcd16ab126db2d4f2fc2
#
_cell.length_a   1.000
_cell.length_b   1.000
_cell.length_c   1.000
_cell.angle_alpha   90.00
_cell.angle_beta   90.00
_cell.angle_gamma   90.00
#
_symmetry.space_group_name_H-M   'P 1'
#
loop_
_entity.id
_entity.type
_entity.pdbx_description
1 polymer ?
#
loop_
_entity_poly.entity_id
_entity_poly.type
_entity_poly.pdbx_seq_one_letter_code
_entity_poly.pdbx_strand_id
1 'polypeptide(L)'
;MKHLHFKLFLFCLCLIGTIQMTAQNRKSHNPILPSFHADPEILYSQQTKHYYIYPTSDGFPGWGGSYFKVFSSKNLKSWKEEKVILDMNKDVSWANGNAWAPCIEEKKINGKYKYFFYYSANPVTNKGKQIGVATANSPLGPFTDSGKPIITSSPVGRGQQIDVDVYTDPISGKSYLYWGNGYMAGAELNDDMMSVKEETITVMTPKGGTLETYAFREAPYVFFRKGVYYFLWSVDD
;
A
#
# COMPACT_ATOMS: atom_id res chain seq x y z
N MET A 1 -5.11 70.69 -5.70
CA MET A 1 -4.59 69.49 -5.01
C MET A 1 -5.64 68.38 -4.76
N LYS A 2 -6.87 68.70 -4.35
CA LYS A 2 -7.90 67.68 -4.06
C LYS A 2 -8.30 66.80 -5.27
N HIS A 3 -8.33 67.37 -6.49
CA HIS A 3 -8.67 66.61 -7.71
C HIS A 3 -7.58 65.62 -8.19
N LEU A 4 -6.33 65.88 -7.85
CA LEU A 4 -5.21 65.03 -8.25
C LEU A 4 -5.19 63.74 -7.40
N HIS A 5 -5.49 63.83 -6.10
CA HIS A 5 -5.54 62.67 -5.22
C HIS A 5 -6.72 61.75 -5.54
N PHE A 6 -7.85 62.29 -5.99
CA PHE A 6 -9.01 61.49 -6.38
C PHE A 6 -8.76 60.69 -7.65
N LYS A 7 -8.08 61.28 -8.65
CA LYS A 7 -7.70 60.57 -9.88
C LYS A 7 -6.66 59.47 -9.63
N LEU A 8 -5.70 59.70 -8.74
CA LEU A 8 -4.72 58.71 -8.37
C LEU A 8 -5.31 57.52 -7.60
N PHE A 9 -6.28 57.80 -6.72
CA PHE A 9 -7.03 56.77 -5.97
C PHE A 9 -7.89 55.92 -6.90
N LEU A 10 -8.54 56.50 -7.89
CA LEU A 10 -9.35 55.80 -8.88
C LEU A 10 -8.47 54.94 -9.80
N PHE A 11 -7.26 55.40 -10.15
CA PHE A 11 -6.32 54.65 -10.97
C PHE A 11 -5.74 53.45 -10.21
N CYS A 12 -5.47 53.59 -8.92
CA CYS A 12 -5.05 52.46 -8.06
C CYS A 12 -6.16 51.42 -7.87
N LEU A 13 -7.44 51.83 -7.76
CA LEU A 13 -8.56 50.89 -7.70
C LEU A 13 -8.76 50.13 -9.01
N CYS A 14 -8.51 50.72 -10.16
CA CYS A 14 -8.56 50.02 -11.45
C CYS A 14 -7.41 49.03 -11.64
N LEU A 15 -6.23 49.28 -11.06
CA LEU A 15 -5.11 48.35 -11.09
C LEU A 15 -5.32 47.12 -10.19
N ILE A 16 -6.08 47.23 -9.10
CA ILE A 16 -6.41 46.12 -8.21
C ILE A 16 -7.46 45.20 -8.84
N GLY A 17 -8.33 45.76 -9.73
CA GLY A 17 -9.42 45.01 -10.40
C GLY A 17 -8.99 44.05 -11.50
N THR A 18 -7.71 43.96 -11.87
CA THR A 18 -7.24 43.11 -12.99
C THR A 18 -6.36 41.94 -12.59
N ILE A 19 -6.24 41.63 -11.28
CA ILE A 19 -5.77 40.32 -10.90
C ILE A 19 -6.93 39.35 -11.11
N GLN A 20 -7.22 39.02 -12.36
CA GLN A 20 -7.98 37.81 -12.65
C GLN A 20 -7.12 36.65 -12.13
N MET A 21 -7.48 36.12 -10.96
CA MET A 21 -7.09 34.79 -10.59
C MET A 21 -7.67 33.87 -11.67
N THR A 22 -6.87 33.58 -12.69
CA THR A 22 -7.10 32.43 -13.54
C THR A 22 -6.94 31.23 -12.61
N ALA A 23 -8.04 30.78 -12.02
CA ALA A 23 -8.11 29.43 -11.49
C ALA A 23 -7.76 28.54 -12.68
N GLN A 24 -6.52 28.08 -12.71
CA GLN A 24 -6.12 27.07 -13.68
C GLN A 24 -7.10 25.92 -13.49
N ASN A 25 -7.97 25.70 -14.46
CA ASN A 25 -8.75 24.49 -14.58
C ASN A 25 -7.76 23.34 -14.74
N ARG A 26 -7.16 22.92 -13.61
CA ARG A 26 -6.36 21.68 -13.57
C ARG A 26 -7.38 20.59 -13.84
N LYS A 27 -7.36 20.04 -15.05
CA LYS A 27 -8.12 18.83 -15.33
C LYS A 27 -7.77 17.82 -14.26
N SER A 28 -8.76 17.43 -13.48
CA SER A 28 -8.59 16.32 -12.53
C SER A 28 -8.20 15.09 -13.34
N HIS A 29 -7.15 14.39 -12.89
CA HIS A 29 -6.77 13.10 -13.45
C HIS A 29 -7.42 11.93 -12.68
N ASN A 30 -8.38 12.24 -11.81
CA ASN A 30 -9.14 11.24 -11.08
C ASN A 30 -10.40 10.81 -11.87
N PRO A 31 -10.77 9.52 -11.82
CA PRO A 31 -9.98 8.41 -11.27
C PRO A 31 -8.70 8.17 -12.09
N ILE A 32 -7.59 7.84 -11.39
CA ILE A 32 -6.29 7.60 -12.06
C ILE A 32 -6.19 6.24 -12.74
N LEU A 33 -6.99 5.27 -12.30
CA LEU A 33 -7.10 3.94 -12.89
C LEU A 33 -8.54 3.70 -13.36
N PRO A 34 -8.75 3.01 -14.48
CA PRO A 34 -10.07 2.59 -14.93
C PRO A 34 -10.56 1.38 -14.12
N SER A 35 -11.89 1.18 -14.06
CA SER A 35 -12.52 0.05 -13.37
C SER A 35 -12.43 0.11 -11.83
N PHE A 36 -12.71 -1.02 -11.16
CA PHE A 36 -12.76 -1.14 -9.72
C PHE A 36 -11.44 -1.69 -9.20
N HIS A 37 -10.83 -0.95 -8.28
CA HIS A 37 -9.58 -1.30 -7.62
C HIS A 37 -9.66 -0.85 -6.17
N ALA A 38 -9.40 -1.77 -5.24
CA ALA A 38 -9.31 -1.49 -3.81
C ALA A 38 -7.85 -1.61 -3.33
N ASP A 39 -7.58 -1.15 -2.12
CA ASP A 39 -6.35 -1.35 -1.36
C ASP A 39 -5.06 -1.14 -2.18
N PRO A 40 -4.89 -0.01 -2.89
CA PRO A 40 -3.76 0.16 -3.78
C PRO A 40 -2.48 0.43 -3.01
N GLU A 41 -1.45 -0.38 -3.26
CA GLU A 41 -0.08 -0.10 -2.85
C GLU A 41 0.70 0.60 -3.96
N ILE A 42 1.51 1.58 -3.61
CA ILE A 42 2.33 2.33 -4.56
C ILE A 42 3.82 2.18 -4.29
N LEU A 43 4.58 1.83 -5.33
CA LEU A 43 6.03 1.75 -5.31
C LEU A 43 6.66 2.77 -6.26
N TYR A 44 7.65 3.53 -5.81
CA TYR A 44 8.62 4.18 -6.68
C TYR A 44 9.87 3.30 -6.77
N SER A 45 10.06 2.62 -7.88
CA SER A 45 11.20 1.72 -8.06
C SER A 45 12.50 2.48 -8.28
N GLN A 46 13.50 2.22 -7.45
CA GLN A 46 14.85 2.74 -7.61
C GLN A 46 15.57 2.12 -8.80
N GLN A 47 15.21 0.91 -9.19
CA GLN A 47 15.75 0.23 -10.36
C GLN A 47 15.31 0.89 -11.66
N THR A 48 14.00 1.11 -11.82
CA THR A 48 13.40 1.53 -13.10
C THR A 48 13.13 3.03 -13.19
N LYS A 49 13.14 3.75 -12.05
CA LYS A 49 12.76 5.16 -11.91
C LYS A 49 11.32 5.44 -12.38
N HIS A 50 10.42 4.45 -12.17
CA HIS A 50 9.00 4.55 -12.45
C HIS A 50 8.18 4.28 -11.19
N TYR A 51 6.94 4.75 -11.22
CA TYR A 51 5.93 4.45 -10.21
C TYR A 51 5.12 3.24 -10.66
N TYR A 52 4.74 2.40 -9.69
CA TYR A 52 3.90 1.23 -9.90
C TYR A 52 2.78 1.22 -8.89
N ILE A 53 1.57 0.84 -9.31
CA ILE A 53 0.43 0.60 -8.41
C ILE A 53 0.05 -0.87 -8.53
N TYR A 54 -0.15 -1.48 -7.37
CA TYR A 54 -0.57 -2.87 -7.20
C TYR A 54 -1.87 -2.88 -6.39
N PRO A 55 -3.03 -2.91 -7.02
CA PRO A 55 -4.30 -2.92 -6.32
C PRO A 55 -4.83 -4.34 -6.10
N THR A 56 -5.78 -4.49 -5.19
CA THR A 56 -6.75 -5.57 -5.22
C THR A 56 -7.52 -5.53 -6.52
N SER A 57 -7.69 -6.67 -7.19
CA SER A 57 -8.60 -6.78 -8.33
C SER A 57 -10.03 -6.92 -7.80
N ASP A 58 -10.79 -5.84 -7.90
CA ASP A 58 -12.14 -5.72 -7.36
C ASP A 58 -13.23 -5.78 -8.45
N GLY A 59 -14.50 -5.68 -8.05
CA GLY A 59 -15.64 -5.78 -8.96
C GLY A 59 -16.16 -7.22 -9.17
N PHE A 60 -15.67 -8.20 -8.40
CA PHE A 60 -16.13 -9.59 -8.43
C PHE A 60 -17.15 -9.87 -7.33
N PRO A 61 -18.14 -10.79 -7.54
CA PRO A 61 -19.06 -11.21 -6.49
C PRO A 61 -18.33 -11.71 -5.24
N GLY A 62 -18.75 -11.25 -4.05
CA GLY A 62 -18.16 -11.64 -2.77
C GLY A 62 -16.71 -11.23 -2.60
N TRP A 63 -16.29 -10.15 -3.27
CA TRP A 63 -14.89 -9.68 -3.32
C TRP A 63 -13.89 -10.75 -3.77
N GLY A 64 -14.36 -11.66 -4.64
CA GLY A 64 -13.70 -12.91 -5.00
C GLY A 64 -12.62 -12.82 -6.07
N GLY A 65 -11.94 -11.69 -6.26
CA GLY A 65 -10.84 -11.56 -7.21
C GLY A 65 -9.74 -12.61 -6.94
N SER A 66 -9.18 -13.19 -8.01
CA SER A 66 -8.20 -14.28 -7.90
C SER A 66 -6.82 -13.95 -8.48
N TYR A 67 -6.57 -12.69 -8.85
CA TYR A 67 -5.30 -12.28 -9.45
C TYR A 67 -4.93 -10.85 -9.05
N PHE A 68 -3.65 -10.53 -9.20
CA PHE A 68 -3.14 -9.18 -9.07
C PHE A 68 -2.63 -8.65 -10.41
N LYS A 69 -2.94 -7.38 -10.69
CA LYS A 69 -2.41 -6.60 -11.80
C LYS A 69 -1.40 -5.59 -11.31
N VAL A 70 -0.63 -5.05 -12.25
CA VAL A 70 0.24 -3.90 -12.01
C VAL A 70 -0.02 -2.81 -13.04
N PHE A 71 0.02 -1.56 -12.57
CA PHE A 71 -0.03 -0.36 -13.39
C PHE A 71 1.27 0.41 -13.22
N SER A 72 1.75 1.05 -14.31
CA SER A 72 2.96 1.84 -14.27
C SER A 72 2.74 3.28 -14.68
N SER A 73 3.58 4.19 -14.16
CA SER A 73 3.58 5.60 -14.53
C SER A 73 4.98 6.19 -14.42
N LYS A 74 5.30 7.14 -15.30
CA LYS A 74 6.52 7.96 -15.21
C LYS A 74 6.31 9.26 -14.43
N ASN A 75 5.05 9.70 -14.25
CA ASN A 75 4.74 11.07 -13.85
C ASN A 75 3.56 11.19 -12.89
N LEU A 76 2.99 10.06 -12.41
CA LEU A 76 1.80 9.98 -11.54
C LEU A 76 0.50 10.53 -12.17
N LYS A 77 0.54 10.95 -13.43
CA LYS A 77 -0.62 11.54 -14.14
C LYS A 77 -1.22 10.59 -15.17
N SER A 78 -0.37 9.84 -15.85
CA SER A 78 -0.76 8.89 -16.88
C SER A 78 -0.32 7.51 -16.45
N TRP A 79 -1.27 6.59 -16.35
CA TRP A 79 -1.06 5.22 -15.91
C TRP A 79 -1.34 4.25 -17.03
N LYS A 80 -0.53 3.22 -17.13
CA LYS A 80 -0.67 2.13 -18.09
C LYS A 80 -0.92 0.84 -17.33
N GLU A 81 -2.00 0.13 -17.67
CA GLU A 81 -2.19 -1.25 -17.25
C GLU A 81 -1.14 -2.12 -17.94
N GLU A 82 -0.34 -2.82 -17.18
CA GLU A 82 0.74 -3.64 -17.74
C GLU A 82 0.30 -5.09 -17.94
N LYS A 83 0.06 -5.82 -16.88
CA LYS A 83 -0.33 -7.23 -16.93
C LYS A 83 -0.79 -7.78 -15.59
N VAL A 84 -1.32 -8.99 -15.57
CA VAL A 84 -1.44 -9.83 -14.39
C VAL A 84 -0.04 -10.30 -13.98
N ILE A 85 0.30 -10.15 -12.71
CA ILE A 85 1.62 -10.47 -12.15
C ILE A 85 1.62 -11.72 -11.28
N LEU A 86 0.45 -12.08 -10.73
CA LEU A 86 0.24 -13.28 -9.92
C LEU A 86 -1.23 -13.71 -10.04
N ASP A 87 -1.49 -14.95 -10.40
CA ASP A 87 -2.83 -15.56 -10.51
C ASP A 87 -2.94 -16.69 -9.49
N MET A 88 -3.84 -16.56 -8.52
CA MET A 88 -4.02 -17.55 -7.45
C MET A 88 -4.31 -18.96 -7.97
N ASN A 89 -5.02 -19.06 -9.10
CA ASN A 89 -5.41 -20.36 -9.65
C ASN A 89 -4.30 -21.06 -10.45
N LYS A 90 -3.22 -20.34 -10.80
CA LYS A 90 -2.14 -20.85 -11.63
C LYS A 90 -0.80 -20.87 -10.93
N ASP A 91 -0.53 -19.81 -10.17
CA ASP A 91 0.80 -19.50 -9.68
C ASP A 91 0.96 -19.80 -8.19
N VAL A 92 -0.16 -20.05 -7.46
CA VAL A 92 -0.19 -20.25 -6.01
C VAL A 92 -0.80 -21.59 -5.66
N SER A 93 -0.02 -22.49 -5.06
CA SER A 93 -0.47 -23.85 -4.75
C SER A 93 -1.31 -23.97 -3.48
N TRP A 94 -1.19 -23.03 -2.54
CA TRP A 94 -1.82 -23.06 -1.22
C TRP A 94 -3.11 -22.23 -1.12
N ALA A 95 -3.39 -21.34 -2.09
CA ALA A 95 -4.57 -20.47 -2.10
C ALA A 95 -5.26 -20.47 -3.46
N ASN A 96 -6.56 -20.15 -3.48
CA ASN A 96 -7.39 -20.22 -4.68
C ASN A 96 -8.35 -19.03 -4.88
N GLY A 97 -8.19 -17.96 -4.13
CA GLY A 97 -9.05 -16.77 -4.29
C GLY A 97 -8.82 -15.70 -3.25
N ASN A 98 -9.62 -14.64 -3.35
CA ASN A 98 -9.53 -13.44 -2.50
C ASN A 98 -8.10 -12.87 -2.47
N ALA A 99 -7.58 -12.58 -3.66
CA ALA A 99 -6.31 -11.90 -3.87
C ALA A 99 -6.45 -10.43 -3.42
N TRP A 100 -6.18 -10.14 -2.12
CA TRP A 100 -6.50 -8.88 -1.48
C TRP A 100 -5.29 -8.15 -0.93
N ALA A 101 -5.44 -6.83 -0.82
CA ALA A 101 -4.59 -5.90 -0.08
C ALA A 101 -3.10 -6.22 -0.20
N PRO A 102 -2.52 -6.06 -1.38
CA PRO A 102 -1.11 -6.37 -1.61
C PRO A 102 -0.22 -5.27 -1.04
N CYS A 103 0.99 -5.68 -0.63
CA CYS A 103 2.10 -4.76 -0.35
C CYS A 103 3.32 -5.17 -1.17
N ILE A 104 4.15 -4.22 -1.55
CA ILE A 104 5.34 -4.46 -2.37
C ILE A 104 6.57 -3.79 -1.76
N GLU A 105 7.65 -4.52 -1.63
CA GLU A 105 8.93 -4.00 -1.18
C GLU A 105 10.02 -4.23 -2.24
N GLU A 106 10.76 -3.17 -2.58
CA GLU A 106 11.96 -3.25 -3.42
C GLU A 106 13.20 -3.24 -2.52
N LYS A 107 14.00 -4.29 -2.58
CA LYS A 107 15.24 -4.39 -1.80
C LYS A 107 16.43 -4.71 -2.68
N LYS A 108 17.58 -4.12 -2.36
CA LYS A 108 18.82 -4.43 -3.05
C LYS A 108 19.61 -5.49 -2.25
N ILE A 109 19.70 -6.69 -2.80
CA ILE A 109 20.39 -7.83 -2.18
C ILE A 109 21.58 -8.21 -3.07
N ASN A 110 22.78 -8.22 -2.49
CA ASN A 110 24.03 -8.53 -3.21
C ASN A 110 24.18 -7.71 -4.50
N GLY A 111 23.84 -6.42 -4.44
CA GLY A 111 23.95 -5.50 -5.56
C GLY A 111 22.84 -5.57 -6.60
N LYS A 112 21.93 -6.54 -6.52
CA LYS A 112 20.80 -6.74 -7.44
C LYS A 112 19.48 -6.35 -6.78
N TYR A 113 18.57 -5.73 -7.54
CA TYR A 113 17.23 -5.46 -7.07
C TYR A 113 16.39 -6.74 -7.07
N LYS A 114 15.61 -6.92 -6.00
CA LYS A 114 14.62 -7.97 -5.84
C LYS A 114 13.35 -7.34 -5.29
N TYR A 115 12.20 -7.85 -5.73
CA TYR A 115 10.88 -7.38 -5.35
C TYR A 115 10.18 -8.47 -4.57
N PHE A 116 9.59 -8.09 -3.44
CA PHE A 116 8.84 -8.96 -2.55
C PHE A 116 7.41 -8.48 -2.52
N PHE A 117 6.51 -9.30 -3.02
CA PHE A 117 5.10 -9.01 -3.14
C PHE A 117 4.34 -9.83 -2.11
N TYR A 118 3.78 -9.15 -1.11
CA TYR A 118 3.01 -9.77 -0.05
C TYR A 118 1.53 -9.58 -0.34
N TYR A 119 0.70 -10.52 0.06
CA TYR A 119 -0.72 -10.50 -0.26
C TYR A 119 -1.53 -11.36 0.69
N SER A 120 -2.82 -11.02 0.85
CA SER A 120 -3.80 -11.82 1.56
C SER A 120 -4.54 -12.73 0.59
N ALA A 121 -4.80 -13.98 0.99
CA ALA A 121 -5.54 -14.92 0.15
C ALA A 121 -6.32 -15.95 0.98
N ASN A 122 -7.34 -16.56 0.35
CA ASN A 122 -8.04 -17.72 0.88
C ASN A 122 -7.21 -18.97 0.65
N PRO A 123 -6.80 -19.70 1.72
CA PRO A 123 -6.15 -20.99 1.55
C PRO A 123 -7.14 -22.03 1.04
N VAL A 124 -6.64 -23.01 0.28
CA VAL A 124 -7.45 -24.14 -0.22
C VAL A 124 -8.06 -24.99 0.91
N THR A 125 -7.58 -24.83 2.13
CA THR A 125 -8.08 -25.52 3.33
C THR A 125 -9.26 -24.84 4.02
N ASN A 126 -9.71 -23.69 3.55
CA ASN A 126 -10.78 -22.86 4.15
C ASN A 126 -10.61 -22.53 5.66
N LYS A 127 -9.38 -22.33 6.11
CA LYS A 127 -9.04 -22.02 7.52
C LYS A 127 -8.94 -20.53 7.85
N GLY A 128 -9.65 -19.68 7.15
CA GLY A 128 -9.52 -18.22 7.24
C GLY A 128 -8.40 -17.69 6.34
N LYS A 129 -8.32 -16.38 6.20
CA LYS A 129 -7.31 -15.77 5.35
C LYS A 129 -5.90 -15.93 5.89
N GLN A 130 -4.94 -16.01 4.99
CA GLN A 130 -3.52 -16.13 5.27
C GLN A 130 -2.74 -15.17 4.39
N ILE A 131 -1.52 -14.84 4.80
CA ILE A 131 -0.64 -13.94 4.06
C ILE A 131 0.44 -14.76 3.35
N GLY A 132 0.57 -14.53 2.04
CA GLY A 132 1.62 -15.09 1.20
C GLY A 132 2.69 -14.08 0.84
N VAL A 133 3.78 -14.60 0.28
CA VAL A 133 4.83 -13.79 -0.32
C VAL A 133 5.31 -14.40 -1.62
N ALA A 134 5.43 -13.58 -2.66
CA ALA A 134 6.00 -13.95 -3.95
C ALA A 134 7.17 -13.02 -4.30
N THR A 135 8.11 -13.48 -5.12
CA THR A 135 9.31 -12.70 -5.45
C THR A 135 9.54 -12.57 -6.95
N ALA A 136 10.15 -11.44 -7.35
CA ALA A 136 10.55 -11.18 -8.73
C ALA A 136 11.86 -10.38 -8.80
N ASN A 137 12.47 -10.33 -9.99
CA ASN A 137 13.61 -9.47 -10.30
C ASN A 137 13.20 -8.17 -11.04
N SER A 138 11.90 -7.97 -11.22
CA SER A 138 11.31 -6.81 -11.90
C SER A 138 10.02 -6.42 -11.19
N PRO A 139 9.69 -5.11 -11.10
CA PRO A 139 8.42 -4.66 -10.54
C PRO A 139 7.21 -5.12 -11.35
N LEU A 140 7.43 -5.52 -12.61
CA LEU A 140 6.40 -6.08 -13.48
C LEU A 140 6.30 -7.62 -13.38
N GLY A 141 7.03 -8.26 -12.48
CA GLY A 141 7.09 -9.72 -12.41
C GLY A 141 7.80 -10.37 -13.62
N PRO A 142 7.54 -11.67 -13.94
CA PRO A 142 6.60 -12.52 -13.21
C PRO A 142 7.02 -12.75 -11.75
N PHE A 143 6.04 -12.81 -10.87
CA PHE A 143 6.29 -13.16 -9.48
C PHE A 143 6.17 -14.66 -9.29
N THR A 144 7.06 -15.23 -8.48
CA THR A 144 7.05 -16.64 -8.09
C THR A 144 6.68 -16.72 -6.62
N ASP A 145 5.55 -17.39 -6.32
CA ASP A 145 5.10 -17.63 -4.97
C ASP A 145 6.07 -18.50 -4.17
N SER A 146 6.14 -18.29 -2.86
CA SER A 146 7.02 -19.07 -1.96
C SER A 146 6.57 -20.52 -1.74
N GLY A 147 5.38 -20.90 -2.24
CA GLY A 147 4.78 -22.24 -2.11
C GLY A 147 4.03 -22.49 -0.79
N LYS A 148 4.07 -21.52 0.13
CA LYS A 148 3.35 -21.57 1.42
C LYS A 148 3.11 -20.17 1.97
N PRO A 149 2.08 -19.98 2.82
CA PRO A 149 1.87 -18.70 3.49
C PRO A 149 2.99 -18.40 4.50
N ILE A 150 3.27 -17.12 4.69
CA ILE A 150 4.21 -16.61 5.69
C ILE A 150 3.52 -16.40 7.05
N ILE A 151 2.22 -16.03 7.05
CA ILE A 151 1.38 -15.91 8.24
C ILE A 151 0.16 -16.81 8.07
N THR A 152 -0.05 -17.73 9.01
CA THR A 152 -1.09 -18.76 8.94
C THR A 152 -2.18 -18.63 10.00
N SER A 153 -1.92 -17.91 11.09
CA SER A 153 -2.82 -17.84 12.25
C SER A 153 -2.73 -16.49 12.97
N SER A 154 -3.83 -16.15 13.64
CA SER A 154 -3.91 -14.98 14.49
C SER A 154 -3.18 -15.19 15.81
N PRO A 155 -2.35 -14.24 16.27
CA PRO A 155 -1.72 -14.30 17.58
C PRO A 155 -2.70 -14.12 18.74
N VAL A 156 -3.94 -13.69 18.46
CA VAL A 156 -5.00 -13.50 19.46
C VAL A 156 -6.14 -14.55 19.35
N GLY A 157 -6.00 -15.54 18.46
CA GLY A 157 -6.98 -16.61 18.27
C GLY A 157 -8.31 -16.19 17.60
N ARG A 158 -8.40 -14.94 17.09
CA ARG A 158 -9.57 -14.39 16.39
C ARG A 158 -9.13 -13.45 15.27
N GLY A 159 -10.08 -12.99 14.44
CA GLY A 159 -9.82 -12.10 13.31
C GLY A 159 -9.20 -12.83 12.12
N GLN A 160 -8.77 -12.05 11.12
CA GLN A 160 -8.21 -12.57 9.88
C GLN A 160 -6.78 -12.06 9.69
N GLN A 161 -5.97 -12.83 8.95
CA GLN A 161 -4.63 -12.43 8.55
C GLN A 161 -4.74 -11.77 7.18
N ILE A 162 -5.01 -10.46 7.19
CA ILE A 162 -5.15 -9.63 5.99
C ILE A 162 -4.41 -8.31 6.13
N ASP A 163 -4.40 -7.55 5.05
CA ASP A 163 -3.94 -6.17 4.98
C ASP A 163 -2.49 -6.04 5.44
N VAL A 164 -1.65 -6.78 4.75
CA VAL A 164 -0.22 -6.79 5.05
C VAL A 164 0.44 -5.49 4.62
N ASP A 165 1.23 -4.89 5.53
CA ASP A 165 2.17 -3.82 5.21
C ASP A 165 3.59 -4.27 5.56
N VAL A 166 4.55 -3.92 4.71
CA VAL A 166 5.98 -4.18 4.96
C VAL A 166 6.75 -2.88 4.90
N TYR A 167 7.46 -2.63 5.97
CA TYR A 167 8.26 -1.43 6.12
C TYR A 167 9.72 -1.76 6.43
N THR A 168 10.64 -1.27 5.59
CA THR A 168 12.08 -1.33 5.87
C THR A 168 12.52 -0.04 6.54
N ASP A 169 12.96 -0.14 7.78
CA ASP A 169 13.41 0.99 8.57
C ASP A 169 14.71 1.58 8.02
N PRO A 170 14.72 2.85 7.60
CA PRO A 170 15.90 3.49 7.02
C PRO A 170 17.04 3.71 8.02
N ILE A 171 16.78 3.60 9.32
CA ILE A 171 17.79 3.80 10.38
C ILE A 171 18.52 2.49 10.67
N SER A 172 17.77 1.42 10.93
CA SER A 172 18.34 0.11 11.28
C SER A 172 18.58 -0.80 10.08
N GLY A 173 17.91 -0.56 8.95
CA GLY A 173 17.90 -1.42 7.77
C GLY A 173 17.09 -2.71 7.96
N LYS A 174 16.46 -2.90 9.11
CA LYS A 174 15.59 -4.04 9.40
C LYS A 174 14.25 -3.86 8.71
N SER A 175 13.64 -4.97 8.31
CA SER A 175 12.31 -4.99 7.70
C SER A 175 11.30 -5.60 8.66
N TYR A 176 10.10 -5.04 8.69
CA TYR A 176 9.02 -5.45 9.57
C TYR A 176 7.77 -5.70 8.73
N LEU A 177 7.00 -6.70 9.14
CA LEU A 177 5.71 -7.04 8.54
C LEU A 177 4.62 -6.74 9.57
N TYR A 178 3.57 -6.03 9.14
CA TYR A 178 2.40 -5.68 9.93
C TYR A 178 1.15 -6.24 9.28
N TRP A 179 0.18 -6.70 10.07
CA TRP A 179 -1.06 -7.27 9.54
C TRP A 179 -2.16 -7.34 10.58
N GLY A 180 -3.39 -7.62 10.16
CA GLY A 180 -4.49 -8.01 11.01
C GLY A 180 -5.85 -7.41 10.67
N ASN A 181 -6.90 -8.05 11.18
CA ASN A 181 -8.28 -7.58 11.12
C ASN A 181 -8.93 -7.83 12.49
N GLY A 182 -9.39 -6.76 13.15
CA GLY A 182 -9.83 -6.79 14.54
C GLY A 182 -8.71 -6.98 15.56
N TYR A 183 -7.48 -7.02 15.12
CA TYR A 183 -6.25 -6.95 15.89
C TYR A 183 -5.13 -6.44 14.96
N MET A 184 -4.07 -5.91 15.54
CA MET A 184 -2.88 -5.53 14.81
C MET A 184 -1.68 -6.29 15.35
N ALA A 185 -0.98 -7.00 14.48
CA ALA A 185 0.27 -7.67 14.81
C ALA A 185 1.43 -7.11 13.98
N GLY A 186 2.63 -7.24 14.51
CA GLY A 186 3.87 -6.93 13.80
C GLY A 186 4.95 -7.93 14.14
N ALA A 187 5.88 -8.15 13.20
CA ALA A 187 7.04 -9.01 13.39
C ALA A 187 8.24 -8.50 12.57
N GLU A 188 9.46 -8.77 13.03
CA GLU A 188 10.67 -8.55 12.23
C GLU A 188 10.76 -9.66 11.16
N LEU A 189 10.99 -9.26 9.91
CA LEU A 189 11.30 -10.21 8.83
C LEU A 189 12.74 -10.72 8.97
N ASN A 190 12.95 -11.97 8.58
CA ASN A 190 14.30 -12.48 8.34
C ASN A 190 14.93 -11.80 7.11
N ASP A 191 16.25 -11.93 6.96
CA ASP A 191 16.99 -11.31 5.86
C ASP A 191 16.56 -11.80 4.48
N ASP A 192 15.92 -12.99 4.40
CA ASP A 192 15.34 -13.53 3.19
C ASP A 192 14.08 -12.78 2.72
N MET A 193 13.48 -11.98 3.60
CA MET A 193 12.20 -11.27 3.38
C MET A 193 11.00 -12.21 3.11
N MET A 194 11.16 -13.51 3.34
CA MET A 194 10.15 -14.53 3.02
C MET A 194 9.70 -15.32 4.25
N SER A 195 10.18 -14.93 5.41
CA SER A 195 9.82 -15.50 6.71
C SER A 195 9.94 -14.45 7.80
N VAL A 196 9.16 -14.61 8.88
CA VAL A 196 9.23 -13.76 10.07
C VAL A 196 10.10 -14.41 11.14
N LYS A 197 10.65 -13.59 12.04
CA LYS A 197 11.23 -14.05 13.29
C LYS A 197 10.09 -14.29 14.27
N GLU A 198 9.70 -15.53 14.46
CA GLU A 198 8.52 -15.95 15.24
C GLU A 198 8.53 -15.36 16.66
N GLU A 199 9.69 -15.27 17.30
CA GLU A 199 9.87 -14.71 18.63
C GLU A 199 9.61 -13.21 18.73
N THR A 200 9.51 -12.52 17.60
CA THR A 200 9.24 -11.07 17.53
C THR A 200 7.76 -10.76 17.28
N ILE A 201 6.92 -11.77 17.04
CA ILE A 201 5.50 -11.55 16.80
C ILE A 201 4.89 -10.88 18.04
N THR A 202 4.33 -9.69 17.84
CA THR A 202 3.75 -8.88 18.90
C THR A 202 2.40 -8.33 18.47
N VAL A 203 1.40 -8.44 19.34
CA VAL A 203 0.14 -7.71 19.20
C VAL A 203 0.40 -6.27 19.60
N MET A 204 0.17 -5.36 18.67
CA MET A 204 0.51 -3.94 18.84
C MET A 204 -0.70 -3.17 19.36
N THR A 205 -0.47 -2.38 20.40
CA THR A 205 -1.44 -1.41 20.91
C THR A 205 -0.71 -0.10 21.19
N PRO A 206 -1.36 1.06 20.99
CA PRO A 206 -0.79 2.33 21.45
C PRO A 206 -0.55 2.30 22.96
N LYS A 207 0.46 3.03 23.42
CA LYS A 207 0.84 3.08 24.82
C LYS A 207 -0.34 3.52 25.71
N GLY A 208 -0.66 2.70 26.70
CA GLY A 208 -1.74 2.97 27.66
C GLY A 208 -3.15 2.67 27.16
N GLY A 209 -3.29 1.95 26.03
CA GLY A 209 -4.57 1.58 25.48
C GLY A 209 -4.65 0.13 25.01
N THR A 210 -5.81 -0.23 24.48
CA THR A 210 -6.12 -1.52 23.87
C THR A 210 -6.50 -1.32 22.39
N LEU A 211 -6.65 -2.39 21.62
CA LEU A 211 -7.15 -2.32 20.24
C LEU A 211 -8.55 -1.70 20.19
N GLU A 212 -9.40 -2.05 21.16
CA GLU A 212 -10.77 -1.51 21.27
C GLU A 212 -10.76 -0.01 21.59
N THR A 213 -9.87 0.45 22.47
CA THR A 213 -9.74 1.89 22.82
C THR A 213 -9.37 2.73 21.59
N TYR A 214 -8.55 2.19 20.70
CA TYR A 214 -8.10 2.87 19.47
C TYR A 214 -8.91 2.45 18.25
N ALA A 215 -9.97 1.66 18.43
CA ALA A 215 -10.90 1.24 17.39
C ALA A 215 -10.18 0.64 16.15
N PHE A 216 -9.13 -0.15 16.38
CA PHE A 216 -8.40 -0.76 15.28
C PHE A 216 -9.28 -1.75 14.52
N ARG A 217 -9.45 -1.51 13.22
CA ARG A 217 -10.16 -2.41 12.34
C ARG A 217 -9.20 -3.23 11.48
N GLU A 218 -8.45 -2.57 10.59
CA GLU A 218 -7.57 -3.22 9.62
C GLU A 218 -6.63 -2.20 8.96
N ALA A 219 -5.91 -2.59 7.91
CA ALA A 219 -5.09 -1.74 7.05
C ALA A 219 -3.98 -0.98 7.81
N PRO A 220 -3.06 -1.68 8.49
CA PRO A 220 -1.87 -1.03 9.02
C PRO A 220 -1.02 -0.46 7.89
N TYR A 221 -0.47 0.74 8.09
CA TYR A 221 0.46 1.36 7.17
C TYR A 221 1.52 2.16 7.93
N VAL A 222 2.79 1.89 7.67
CA VAL A 222 3.90 2.51 8.39
C VAL A 222 4.80 3.30 7.45
N PHE A 223 5.15 4.52 7.85
CA PHE A 223 6.16 5.29 7.15
C PHE A 223 6.97 6.19 8.10
N PHE A 224 8.18 6.53 7.67
CA PHE A 224 9.07 7.43 8.38
C PHE A 224 9.19 8.77 7.66
N ARG A 225 9.01 9.87 8.40
CA ARG A 225 9.14 11.21 7.84
C ARG A 225 9.68 12.17 8.88
N LYS A 226 10.73 12.91 8.54
CA LYS A 226 11.34 13.97 9.38
C LYS A 226 11.67 13.50 10.80
N GLY A 227 12.23 12.29 10.94
CA GLY A 227 12.63 11.74 12.23
C GLY A 227 11.51 11.12 13.05
N VAL A 228 10.29 11.02 12.51
CA VAL A 228 9.11 10.48 13.19
C VAL A 228 8.54 9.30 12.40
N TYR A 229 8.19 8.22 13.11
CA TYR A 229 7.43 7.10 12.57
C TYR A 229 5.94 7.41 12.67
N TYR A 230 5.23 7.18 11.59
CA TYR A 230 3.78 7.31 11.52
C TYR A 230 3.19 5.92 11.32
N PHE A 231 2.19 5.61 12.12
CA PHE A 231 1.43 4.38 12.03
C PHE A 231 -0.03 4.72 11.76
N LEU A 232 -0.57 4.28 10.64
CA LEU A 232 -1.95 4.51 10.21
C LEU A 232 -2.72 3.20 10.20
N TRP A 233 -4.03 3.26 10.42
CA TRP A 233 -4.95 2.12 10.30
C TRP A 233 -6.37 2.61 10.05
N SER A 234 -7.25 1.73 9.57
CA SER A 234 -8.68 2.03 9.46
C SER A 234 -9.41 1.70 10.76
N VAL A 235 -10.51 2.42 10.98
CA VAL A 235 -11.44 2.19 12.10
C VAL A 235 -12.83 1.93 11.55
N ASP A 236 -13.66 1.19 12.31
CA ASP A 236 -15.09 1.11 12.05
C ASP A 236 -15.79 2.31 12.70
N ASP A 237 -16.77 2.91 12.00
CA ASP A 237 -17.66 3.95 12.53
C ASP A 237 -18.85 3.33 13.31
#